data_d6940936591c25842721368cf3906f7b
#
_entry.id   d6940936591c25842721368cf3906f7b
#
_cell.length_a   1.000
_cell.length_b   1.000
_cell.length_c   1.000
_cell.angle_alpha   90.00
_cell.angle_beta   90.00
_cell.angle_gamma   90.00
#
_symmetry.space_group_name_H-M   'P 1'
#
loop_
_entity.id
_entity.type
_entity.pdbx_description
1 polymer ?
#
loop_
_entity_poly.entity_id
_entity_poly.type
_entity_poly.pdbx_seq_one_letter_code
_entity_poly.pdbx_strand_id
1 'polypeptide(L)'
;TAKGDYEAAQDVLNELQQDTEELARLMQKIPDIYKPLLTEFPTQLQELKNGYEQLKRHHYNFADGQIDQEIKRLGQLCEQADADLNALRLDEAATANDQLTQHIEQLYDVMQRELDARPKVAPLMRDVGRHLSHAKQQNRELIDELERLSLNYTLNNDELANARGLDEQLRQLQASYDQDQEALAVEEAIDSQVVARQTDNEKSLTAIEEQQKQINDSVADLQSDEARAKKTLQRFSVEIRTIKRRVESMNLPGIPQDYMDYFFLVSDEIGKLADAISQVKIDMEDITKQLLIVQDDLETLQEKTDDLRDSAELTERLIQYANRLSIDHEEINDAIAKAQNEFNRYNYPGSLEILEKAVEKVEPGSYKRMEQRYYTELKRNS
;
A
#
# COMPACT_ATOMS: atom_id res chain seq x y z
N THR A 1 -10.07 89.15 8.88
CA THR A 1 -11.45 89.29 9.32
C THR A 1 -11.70 88.41 10.55
N ALA A 2 -12.47 88.89 11.54
CA ALA A 2 -12.72 88.21 12.81
C ALA A 2 -13.16 86.72 12.70
N LYS A 3 -13.81 86.33 11.61
CA LYS A 3 -14.28 84.97 11.35
C LYS A 3 -13.16 84.01 10.95
N GLY A 4 -12.17 84.50 10.15
CA GLY A 4 -11.00 83.69 9.79
C GLY A 4 -10.06 83.48 10.97
N ASP A 5 -9.91 84.47 11.88
CA ASP A 5 -9.11 84.34 13.11
C ASP A 5 -9.74 83.36 14.11
N TYR A 6 -11.05 83.27 14.16
CA TYR A 6 -11.80 82.29 14.97
C TYR A 6 -11.61 80.87 14.47
N GLU A 7 -11.69 80.65 13.15
CA GLU A 7 -11.48 79.34 12.53
C GLU A 7 -10.04 78.86 12.74
N ALA A 8 -9.02 79.74 12.57
CA ALA A 8 -7.62 79.43 12.83
C ALA A 8 -7.37 79.07 14.30
N ALA A 9 -8.00 79.84 15.24
CA ALA A 9 -7.92 79.50 16.66
C ALA A 9 -8.58 78.17 17.02
N GLN A 10 -9.70 77.87 16.36
CA GLN A 10 -10.39 76.58 16.53
C GLN A 10 -9.54 75.39 16.02
N ASP A 11 -8.86 75.55 14.87
CA ASP A 11 -7.96 74.54 14.33
C ASP A 11 -6.75 74.29 15.24
N VAL A 12 -6.16 75.32 15.80
CA VAL A 12 -5.07 75.18 16.78
C VAL A 12 -5.52 74.50 18.05
N LEU A 13 -6.75 74.79 18.54
CA LEU A 13 -7.31 74.11 19.70
C LEU A 13 -7.59 72.64 19.44
N ASN A 14 -8.10 72.29 18.27
CA ASN A 14 -8.32 70.90 17.88
C ASN A 14 -7.00 70.13 17.77
N GLU A 15 -5.99 70.73 17.17
CA GLU A 15 -4.66 70.17 17.05
C GLU A 15 -4.02 69.94 18.42
N LEU A 16 -4.11 70.93 19.33
CA LEU A 16 -3.65 70.84 20.70
C LEU A 16 -4.39 69.74 21.49
N GLN A 17 -5.65 69.59 21.28
CA GLN A 17 -6.46 68.56 21.91
C GLN A 17 -6.08 67.18 21.42
N GLN A 18 -5.87 67.00 20.11
CA GLN A 18 -5.37 65.73 19.54
C GLN A 18 -3.96 65.39 20.08
N ASP A 19 -3.06 66.33 20.11
CA ASP A 19 -1.71 66.15 20.65
C ASP A 19 -1.74 65.81 22.14
N THR A 20 -2.66 66.41 22.90
CA THR A 20 -2.82 66.09 24.33
C THR A 20 -3.38 64.69 24.55
N GLU A 21 -4.37 64.26 23.76
CA GLU A 21 -4.93 62.92 23.81
C GLU A 21 -3.89 61.86 23.42
N GLU A 22 -3.09 62.13 22.38
CA GLU A 22 -1.99 61.24 21.97
C GLU A 22 -0.93 61.14 23.04
N LEU A 23 -0.50 62.23 23.65
CA LEU A 23 0.44 62.30 24.75
C LEU A 23 -0.08 61.52 25.96
N ALA A 24 -1.37 61.70 26.32
CA ALA A 24 -1.98 60.96 27.43
C ALA A 24 -1.98 59.46 27.18
N ARG A 25 -2.28 59.02 25.94
CA ARG A 25 -2.24 57.64 25.52
C ARG A 25 -0.83 57.07 25.58
N LEU A 26 0.20 57.80 25.13
CA LEU A 26 1.59 57.44 25.21
C LEU A 26 2.05 57.34 26.66
N MET A 27 1.66 58.28 27.52
CA MET A 27 1.99 58.29 28.95
C MET A 27 1.39 57.10 29.69
N GLN A 28 0.22 56.59 29.30
CA GLN A 28 -0.37 55.39 29.85
C GLN A 28 0.43 54.13 29.49
N LYS A 29 1.18 54.13 28.37
CA LYS A 29 2.06 53.04 27.98
C LYS A 29 3.39 53.02 28.72
N ILE A 30 3.81 54.13 29.31
CA ILE A 30 5.10 54.27 30.01
C ILE A 30 5.28 53.20 31.10
N PRO A 31 4.32 52.94 32.01
CA PRO A 31 4.48 51.87 32.99
C PRO A 31 4.72 50.49 32.40
N ASP A 32 4.03 50.17 31.32
CA ASP A 32 4.13 48.88 30.64
C ASP A 32 5.50 48.67 29.95
N ILE A 33 6.15 49.75 29.55
CA ILE A 33 7.51 49.74 28.99
C ILE A 33 8.57 49.85 30.07
N TYR A 34 8.37 50.72 31.05
CA TYR A 34 9.32 51.05 32.10
C TYR A 34 9.62 49.88 33.05
N LYS A 35 8.56 49.21 33.51
CA LYS A 35 8.69 48.07 34.43
C LYS A 35 9.49 46.92 33.82
N PRO A 36 9.18 46.43 32.59
CA PRO A 36 10.02 45.43 31.95
C PRO A 36 11.46 45.84 31.75
N LEU A 37 11.73 47.07 31.28
CA LEU A 37 13.09 47.55 31.01
C LEU A 37 13.95 47.70 32.28
N LEU A 38 13.38 48.10 33.38
CA LEU A 38 14.15 48.34 34.62
C LEU A 38 14.30 47.11 35.51
N THR A 39 13.29 46.23 35.55
CA THR A 39 13.27 45.12 36.50
C THR A 39 13.23 43.76 35.88
N GLU A 40 12.36 43.54 34.89
CA GLU A 40 12.11 42.21 34.31
C GLU A 40 13.24 41.80 33.36
N PHE A 41 13.57 42.61 32.34
CA PHE A 41 14.57 42.25 31.34
C PHE A 41 15.97 42.10 31.90
N PRO A 42 16.47 43.01 32.73
CA PRO A 42 17.78 42.84 33.35
C PRO A 42 17.87 41.56 34.18
N THR A 43 16.84 41.25 34.96
CA THR A 43 16.78 40.02 35.75
C THR A 43 16.77 38.78 34.88
N GLN A 44 15.92 38.74 33.82
CA GLN A 44 15.83 37.64 32.89
C GLN A 44 17.13 37.43 32.12
N LEU A 45 17.79 38.50 31.67
CA LEU A 45 19.10 38.44 30.99
C LEU A 45 20.19 37.90 31.91
N GLN A 46 20.16 38.26 33.19
CA GLN A 46 21.13 37.72 34.18
C GLN A 46 20.85 36.23 34.46
N GLU A 47 19.59 35.83 34.56
CA GLU A 47 19.20 34.44 34.71
C GLU A 47 19.60 33.60 33.48
N LEU A 48 19.38 34.13 32.28
CA LEU A 48 19.83 33.51 31.02
C LEU A 48 21.33 33.33 30.96
N LYS A 49 22.10 34.36 31.35
CA LYS A 49 23.56 34.30 31.40
C LYS A 49 24.04 33.23 32.38
N ASN A 50 23.50 33.22 33.61
CA ASN A 50 23.84 32.24 34.63
C ASN A 50 23.46 30.83 34.20
N GLY A 51 22.25 30.66 33.68
CA GLY A 51 21.78 29.40 33.18
C GLY A 51 22.62 28.85 32.03
N TYR A 52 22.97 29.69 31.06
CA TYR A 52 23.86 29.33 29.97
C TYR A 52 25.23 28.86 30.44
N GLU A 53 25.87 29.63 31.37
CA GLU A 53 27.15 29.25 31.97
C GLU A 53 27.07 27.89 32.67
N GLN A 54 26.00 27.62 33.43
CA GLN A 54 25.78 26.32 34.08
C GLN A 54 25.61 25.20 33.09
N LEU A 55 24.82 25.42 32.05
CA LEU A 55 24.61 24.41 30.99
C LEU A 55 25.92 24.11 30.27
N LYS A 56 26.74 25.10 29.99
CA LYS A 56 28.07 24.90 29.40
C LYS A 56 28.99 24.09 30.30
N ARG A 57 28.96 24.30 31.62
CA ARG A 57 29.75 23.50 32.60
C ARG A 57 29.30 22.00 32.59
N HIS A 58 28.06 21.74 32.29
CA HIS A 58 27.51 20.37 32.18
C HIS A 58 27.57 19.82 30.72
N HIS A 59 28.39 20.42 29.86
CA HIS A 59 28.65 19.99 28.49
C HIS A 59 27.42 20.00 27.59
N TYR A 60 26.49 20.95 27.83
CA TYR A 60 25.41 21.19 26.88
C TYR A 60 25.95 21.98 25.69
N ASN A 61 25.55 21.56 24.48
CA ASN A 61 25.87 22.22 23.23
C ASN A 61 24.61 22.77 22.58
N PHE A 62 24.77 23.84 21.81
CA PHE A 62 23.67 24.55 21.17
C PHE A 62 23.96 24.69 19.69
N ALA A 63 22.91 24.61 18.86
CA ALA A 63 23.00 24.74 17.40
C ALA A 63 23.52 26.15 17.02
N ASP A 64 23.06 27.15 17.76
CA ASP A 64 23.56 28.51 17.65
C ASP A 64 24.69 28.76 18.67
N GLY A 65 25.93 28.73 18.22
CA GLY A 65 27.10 28.84 19.05
C GLY A 65 27.35 30.27 19.61
N GLN A 66 26.43 31.23 19.37
CA GLN A 66 26.61 32.64 19.70
C GLN A 66 25.62 33.13 20.78
N ILE A 67 25.14 32.26 21.63
CA ILE A 67 24.18 32.62 22.69
C ILE A 67 24.74 33.69 23.61
N ASP A 68 26.04 33.64 23.97
CA ASP A 68 26.71 34.68 24.74
C ASP A 68 26.64 36.05 24.09
N GLN A 69 26.89 36.10 22.79
CA GLN A 69 26.86 37.36 22.03
C GLN A 69 25.43 37.88 21.92
N GLU A 70 24.45 37.00 21.76
CA GLU A 70 23.05 37.39 21.73
C GLU A 70 22.58 37.95 23.06
N ILE A 71 22.98 37.36 24.19
CA ILE A 71 22.69 37.90 25.53
C ILE A 71 23.30 39.28 25.71
N LYS A 72 24.55 39.48 25.27
CA LYS A 72 25.23 40.82 25.32
C LYS A 72 24.49 41.81 24.42
N ARG A 73 24.09 41.42 23.22
CA ARG A 73 23.34 42.27 22.30
C ARG A 73 22.02 42.71 22.91
N LEU A 74 21.29 41.80 23.53
CA LEU A 74 20.02 42.10 24.22
C LEU A 74 20.23 42.98 25.44
N GLY A 75 21.36 42.85 26.17
CA GLY A 75 21.73 43.75 27.24
C GLY A 75 21.98 45.18 26.75
N GLN A 76 22.67 45.31 25.62
CA GLN A 76 22.89 46.62 24.98
C GLN A 76 21.60 47.23 24.47
N LEU A 77 20.70 46.42 23.89
CA LEU A 77 19.39 46.86 23.44
C LEU A 77 18.52 47.33 24.62
N CYS A 78 18.61 46.66 25.76
CA CYS A 78 17.94 47.08 27.00
C CYS A 78 18.44 48.42 27.50
N GLU A 79 19.76 48.63 27.52
CA GLU A 79 20.38 49.92 27.90
C GLU A 79 19.98 51.05 26.95
N GLN A 80 19.95 50.78 25.64
CA GLN A 80 19.53 51.74 24.62
C GLN A 80 18.07 52.10 24.78
N ALA A 81 17.21 51.10 25.02
CA ALA A 81 15.79 51.31 25.25
C ALA A 81 15.51 52.14 26.51
N ASP A 82 16.28 51.93 27.57
CA ASP A 82 16.20 52.74 28.78
C ASP A 82 16.63 54.22 28.51
N ALA A 83 17.67 54.40 27.74
CA ALA A 83 18.10 55.74 27.29
C ALA A 83 17.04 56.41 26.40
N ASP A 84 16.41 55.67 25.50
CA ASP A 84 15.31 56.15 24.63
C ASP A 84 14.10 56.54 25.47
N LEU A 85 13.75 55.75 26.47
CA LEU A 85 12.65 56.06 27.40
C LEU A 85 12.93 57.34 28.19
N ASN A 86 14.14 57.49 28.72
CA ASN A 86 14.56 58.70 29.46
C ASN A 86 14.59 59.95 28.58
N ALA A 87 14.83 59.78 27.28
CA ALA A 87 14.76 60.84 26.27
C ALA A 87 13.38 61.06 25.68
N LEU A 88 12.37 60.37 26.20
CA LEU A 88 10.96 60.40 25.71
C LEU A 88 10.81 59.93 24.25
N ARG A 89 11.72 59.14 23.75
CA ARG A 89 11.57 58.42 22.47
C ARG A 89 10.75 57.14 22.68
N LEU A 90 9.46 57.30 22.90
CA LEU A 90 8.57 56.24 23.35
C LEU A 90 8.35 55.15 22.32
N ASP A 91 8.29 55.50 21.02
CA ASP A 91 8.09 54.53 19.94
C ASP A 91 9.30 53.61 19.80
N GLU A 92 10.51 54.17 19.87
CA GLU A 92 11.75 53.39 19.84
C GLU A 92 11.86 52.48 21.06
N ALA A 93 11.54 52.99 22.25
CA ALA A 93 11.53 52.21 23.49
C ALA A 93 10.47 51.07 23.44
N ALA A 94 9.31 51.33 22.92
CA ALA A 94 8.26 50.31 22.75
C ALA A 94 8.65 49.22 21.75
N THR A 95 9.26 49.58 20.63
CA THR A 95 9.77 48.64 19.64
C THR A 95 10.88 47.76 20.24
N ALA A 96 11.80 48.36 20.98
CA ALA A 96 12.85 47.62 21.67
C ALA A 96 12.29 46.68 22.74
N ASN A 97 11.26 47.10 23.46
CA ASN A 97 10.57 46.26 24.45
C ASN A 97 9.96 44.99 23.81
N ASP A 98 9.29 45.14 22.66
CA ASP A 98 8.72 44.01 21.91
C ASP A 98 9.82 43.07 21.41
N GLN A 99 10.91 43.61 20.87
CA GLN A 99 12.06 42.83 20.42
C GLN A 99 12.73 42.08 21.58
N LEU A 100 12.92 42.74 22.72
CA LEU A 100 13.48 42.11 23.92
C LEU A 100 12.62 40.97 24.42
N THR A 101 11.30 41.16 24.49
CA THR A 101 10.36 40.13 24.89
C THR A 101 10.49 38.90 23.99
N GLN A 102 10.46 39.11 22.67
CA GLN A 102 10.52 38.03 21.68
C GLN A 102 11.85 37.26 21.74
N HIS A 103 12.97 38.00 21.74
CA HIS A 103 14.29 37.36 21.72
C HIS A 103 14.64 36.67 23.05
N ILE A 104 14.24 37.23 24.18
CA ILE A 104 14.40 36.58 25.49
C ILE A 104 13.63 35.29 25.56
N GLU A 105 12.36 35.28 25.09
CA GLU A 105 11.58 34.05 25.00
C GLU A 105 12.27 33.01 24.12
N GLN A 106 12.79 33.41 22.98
CA GLN A 106 13.52 32.51 22.07
C GLN A 106 14.74 31.88 22.76
N LEU A 107 15.50 32.65 23.53
CA LEU A 107 16.65 32.14 24.29
C LEU A 107 16.23 31.16 25.39
N TYR A 108 15.16 31.44 26.12
CA TYR A 108 14.61 30.49 27.10
C TYR A 108 14.16 29.19 26.42
N ASP A 109 13.49 29.29 25.29
CA ASP A 109 13.02 28.13 24.52
C ASP A 109 14.20 27.28 24.04
N VAL A 110 15.26 27.89 23.52
CA VAL A 110 16.47 27.18 23.08
C VAL A 110 17.10 26.42 24.23
N MET A 111 17.25 27.06 25.39
CA MET A 111 17.86 26.44 26.56
C MET A 111 16.96 25.34 27.13
N GLN A 112 15.66 25.57 27.20
CA GLN A 112 14.69 24.60 27.70
C GLN A 112 14.62 23.37 26.81
N ARG A 113 14.71 23.55 25.50
CA ARG A 113 14.74 22.45 24.52
C ARG A 113 15.89 21.49 24.80
N GLU A 114 17.09 22.02 25.07
CA GLU A 114 18.23 21.18 25.41
C GLU A 114 18.09 20.50 26.77
N LEU A 115 17.54 21.19 27.76
CA LEU A 115 17.22 20.59 29.07
C LEU A 115 16.22 19.46 28.98
N ASP A 116 15.19 19.64 28.16
CA ASP A 116 14.16 18.61 27.95
C ASP A 116 14.68 17.41 27.12
N ALA A 117 15.60 17.66 26.21
CA ALA A 117 16.15 16.65 25.33
C ALA A 117 17.13 15.70 26.04
N ARG A 118 18.00 16.22 26.90
CA ARG A 118 19.06 15.40 27.52
C ARG A 118 18.58 14.12 28.20
N PRO A 119 17.53 14.12 29.03
CA PRO A 119 17.05 12.88 29.67
C PRO A 119 16.57 11.84 28.67
N LYS A 120 16.18 12.28 27.46
CA LYS A 120 15.65 11.39 26.41
C LYS A 120 16.74 10.71 25.59
N VAL A 121 17.96 11.26 25.59
CA VAL A 121 19.05 10.80 24.70
C VAL A 121 19.45 9.36 24.98
N ALA A 122 19.82 9.03 26.21
CA ALA A 122 20.34 7.72 26.57
C ALA A 122 19.31 6.59 26.35
N PRO A 123 18.05 6.72 26.80
CA PRO A 123 17.02 5.71 26.50
C PRO A 123 16.77 5.54 25.00
N LEU A 124 16.69 6.64 24.25
CA LEU A 124 16.46 6.62 22.82
C LEU A 124 17.61 5.94 22.07
N MET A 125 18.85 6.27 22.40
CA MET A 125 20.02 5.64 21.79
C MET A 125 20.06 4.14 22.04
N ARG A 126 19.69 3.69 23.24
CA ARG A 126 19.57 2.26 23.54
C ARG A 126 18.49 1.59 22.71
N ASP A 127 17.34 2.21 22.62
CA ASP A 127 16.20 1.65 21.89
C ASP A 127 16.48 1.59 20.39
N VAL A 128 17.04 2.66 19.82
CA VAL A 128 17.44 2.68 18.40
C VAL A 128 18.54 1.67 18.13
N GLY A 129 19.54 1.57 19.00
CA GLY A 129 20.61 0.59 18.86
C GLY A 129 20.13 -0.85 18.83
N ARG A 130 19.20 -1.21 19.72
CA ARG A 130 18.58 -2.54 19.73
C ARG A 130 17.71 -2.78 18.50
N HIS A 131 16.89 -1.81 18.16
CA HIS A 131 16.00 -1.87 17.01
C HIS A 131 16.79 -2.02 15.70
N LEU A 132 17.87 -1.25 15.56
CA LEU A 132 18.77 -1.31 14.42
C LEU A 132 19.46 -2.68 14.31
N SER A 133 19.98 -3.22 15.40
CA SER A 133 20.61 -4.54 15.42
C SER A 133 19.62 -5.64 15.03
N HIS A 134 18.40 -5.56 15.55
CA HIS A 134 17.34 -6.52 15.24
C HIS A 134 16.93 -6.45 13.76
N ALA A 135 16.70 -5.25 13.24
CA ALA A 135 16.35 -5.06 11.83
C ALA A 135 17.45 -5.53 10.88
N LYS A 136 18.70 -5.29 11.22
CA LYS A 136 19.86 -5.79 10.46
C LYS A 136 19.92 -7.31 10.44
N GLN A 137 19.71 -7.94 11.59
CA GLN A 137 19.72 -9.40 11.68
C GLN A 137 18.57 -10.01 10.88
N GLN A 138 17.38 -9.46 11.01
CA GLN A 138 16.23 -9.89 10.22
C GLN A 138 16.46 -9.72 8.72
N ASN A 139 17.10 -8.62 8.32
CA ASN A 139 17.39 -8.40 6.90
C ASN A 139 18.40 -9.39 6.34
N ARG A 140 19.42 -9.75 7.10
CA ARG A 140 20.39 -10.81 6.72
C ARG A 140 19.69 -12.15 6.54
N GLU A 141 18.85 -12.53 7.50
CA GLU A 141 18.07 -13.77 7.42
C GLU A 141 17.11 -13.75 6.22
N LEU A 142 16.47 -12.60 5.96
CA LEU A 142 15.59 -12.41 4.82
C LEU A 142 16.33 -12.57 3.49
N ILE A 143 17.49 -11.92 3.34
CA ILE A 143 18.31 -12.03 2.12
C ILE A 143 18.77 -13.46 1.91
N ASP A 144 19.26 -14.15 2.96
CA ASP A 144 19.67 -15.54 2.87
C ASP A 144 18.52 -16.46 2.43
N GLU A 145 17.33 -16.26 2.98
CA GLU A 145 16.14 -17.02 2.60
C GLU A 145 15.71 -16.72 1.16
N LEU A 146 15.73 -15.44 0.76
CA LEU A 146 15.41 -15.05 -0.62
C LEU A 146 16.40 -15.58 -1.64
N GLU A 147 17.69 -15.60 -1.31
CA GLU A 147 18.72 -16.21 -2.15
C GLU A 147 18.48 -17.71 -2.30
N ARG A 148 18.14 -18.38 -1.20
CA ARG A 148 17.80 -19.81 -1.22
C ARG A 148 16.55 -20.08 -2.07
N LEU A 149 15.49 -19.30 -1.88
CA LEU A 149 14.25 -19.43 -2.66
C LEU A 149 14.46 -19.11 -4.13
N SER A 150 15.33 -18.15 -4.45
CA SER A 150 15.60 -17.75 -5.84
C SER A 150 16.27 -18.86 -6.67
N LEU A 151 16.84 -19.87 -6.03
CA LEU A 151 17.38 -21.04 -6.73
C LEU A 151 16.26 -21.94 -7.29
N ASN A 152 15.12 -21.98 -6.62
CA ASN A 152 14.01 -22.88 -6.95
C ASN A 152 12.78 -22.17 -7.49
N TYR A 153 12.65 -20.85 -7.25
CA TYR A 153 11.49 -20.04 -7.64
C TYR A 153 11.91 -18.75 -8.30
N THR A 154 11.12 -18.32 -9.28
CA THR A 154 11.19 -16.96 -9.80
C THR A 154 10.54 -16.01 -8.80
N LEU A 155 11.26 -14.98 -8.37
CA LEU A 155 10.75 -13.94 -7.50
C LEU A 155 10.23 -12.79 -8.36
N ASN A 156 8.91 -12.62 -8.44
CA ASN A 156 8.25 -11.74 -9.43
C ASN A 156 8.12 -10.28 -9.01
N ASN A 157 8.33 -9.98 -7.71
CA ASN A 157 8.16 -8.64 -7.15
C ASN A 157 9.47 -8.00 -6.72
N ASP A 158 10.57 -8.38 -7.36
CA ASP A 158 11.92 -7.88 -7.06
C ASP A 158 12.31 -7.99 -5.57
N GLU A 159 11.83 -9.04 -4.88
CA GLU A 159 11.99 -9.22 -3.45
C GLU A 159 13.44 -9.16 -3.00
N LEU A 160 14.34 -9.83 -3.73
CA LEU A 160 15.76 -9.84 -3.38
C LEU A 160 16.42 -8.48 -3.58
N ALA A 161 16.10 -7.77 -4.67
CA ALA A 161 16.58 -6.41 -4.91
C ALA A 161 16.04 -5.43 -3.87
N ASN A 162 14.78 -5.57 -3.49
CA ASN A 162 14.15 -4.77 -2.45
C ASN A 162 14.79 -5.00 -1.08
N ALA A 163 15.06 -6.26 -0.72
CA ALA A 163 15.73 -6.60 0.53
C ALA A 163 17.17 -6.05 0.58
N ARG A 164 17.90 -6.08 -0.53
CA ARG A 164 19.21 -5.46 -0.64
C ARG A 164 19.15 -3.94 -0.54
N GLY A 165 18.10 -3.33 -1.07
CA GLY A 165 17.82 -1.90 -0.88
C GLY A 165 17.59 -1.53 0.58
N LEU A 166 16.91 -2.38 1.35
CA LEU A 166 16.73 -2.22 2.78
C LEU A 166 18.06 -2.35 3.54
N ASP A 167 18.94 -3.24 3.11
CA ASP A 167 20.28 -3.38 3.69
C ASP A 167 21.08 -2.08 3.55
N GLU A 168 20.98 -1.40 2.42
CA GLU A 168 21.61 -0.09 2.21
C GLU A 168 20.99 0.98 3.09
N GLN A 169 19.68 1.02 3.24
CA GLN A 169 18.99 1.93 4.17
C GLN A 169 19.43 1.67 5.61
N LEU A 170 19.53 0.42 6.03
CA LEU A 170 20.01 0.06 7.36
C LEU A 170 21.47 0.47 7.57
N ARG A 171 22.29 0.40 6.55
CA ARG A 171 23.67 0.86 6.59
C ARG A 171 23.76 2.37 6.81
N GLN A 172 22.91 3.14 6.16
CA GLN A 172 22.82 4.59 6.35
C GLN A 172 22.34 4.94 7.76
N LEU A 173 21.36 4.21 8.29
CA LEU A 173 20.89 4.40 9.66
C LEU A 173 21.97 4.05 10.69
N GLN A 174 22.75 3.01 10.43
CA GLN A 174 23.89 2.66 11.28
C GLN A 174 24.94 3.77 11.29
N ALA A 175 25.25 4.35 10.13
CA ALA A 175 26.20 5.46 10.04
C ALA A 175 25.71 6.68 10.83
N SER A 176 24.44 7.02 10.72
CA SER A 176 23.81 8.10 11.50
C SER A 176 23.84 7.84 12.99
N TYR A 177 23.54 6.61 13.42
CA TYR A 177 23.60 6.20 14.81
C TYR A 177 25.04 6.27 15.36
N ASP A 178 26.01 5.76 14.63
CA ASP A 178 27.43 5.77 15.03
C ASP A 178 27.98 7.18 15.15
N GLN A 179 27.57 8.06 14.24
CA GLN A 179 27.98 9.46 14.26
C GLN A 179 27.45 10.17 15.51
N ASP A 180 26.21 9.97 15.88
CA ASP A 180 25.64 10.54 17.09
C ASP A 180 26.26 9.92 18.36
N GLN A 181 26.51 8.62 18.33
CA GLN A 181 27.17 7.93 19.45
C GLN A 181 28.59 8.48 19.70
N GLU A 182 29.35 8.71 18.63
CA GLU A 182 30.69 9.30 18.71
C GLU A 182 30.63 10.75 19.23
N ALA A 183 29.73 11.57 18.71
CA ALA A 183 29.54 12.93 19.17
C ALA A 183 29.14 13.00 20.65
N LEU A 184 28.30 12.07 21.11
CA LEU A 184 27.93 11.97 22.52
C LEU A 184 29.12 11.55 23.40
N ALA A 185 29.96 10.63 22.91
CA ALA A 185 31.15 10.19 23.66
C ALA A 185 32.18 11.28 23.88
N VAL A 186 32.33 12.21 22.93
CA VAL A 186 33.26 13.35 23.05
C VAL A 186 32.57 14.62 23.57
N GLU A 187 31.33 14.54 23.99
CA GLU A 187 30.50 15.60 24.55
C GLU A 187 30.33 16.83 23.62
N GLU A 188 30.33 16.58 22.32
CA GLU A 188 30.11 17.60 21.27
C GLU A 188 28.69 17.54 20.67
N ALA A 189 27.87 16.58 21.08
CA ALA A 189 26.54 16.44 20.55
C ALA A 189 25.55 17.49 21.05
N ILE A 190 24.66 17.92 20.20
CA ILE A 190 23.51 18.76 20.54
C ILE A 190 22.33 17.83 20.83
N ASP A 191 21.93 17.73 22.09
CA ASP A 191 20.97 16.74 22.57
C ASP A 191 19.63 16.78 21.82
N SER A 192 19.09 17.97 21.56
CA SER A 192 17.83 18.11 20.82
C SER A 192 17.91 17.60 19.38
N GLN A 193 19.05 17.79 18.73
CA GLN A 193 19.28 17.29 17.37
C GLN A 193 19.44 15.78 17.36
N VAL A 194 20.12 15.21 18.34
CA VAL A 194 20.23 13.75 18.49
C VAL A 194 18.85 13.14 18.70
N VAL A 195 18.04 13.70 19.59
CA VAL A 195 16.67 13.23 19.84
C VAL A 195 15.83 13.28 18.57
N ALA A 196 15.86 14.40 17.84
CA ALA A 196 15.11 14.56 16.60
C ALA A 196 15.55 13.54 15.55
N ARG A 197 16.85 13.41 15.32
CA ARG A 197 17.43 12.52 14.32
C ARG A 197 17.18 11.06 14.64
N GLN A 198 17.41 10.63 15.89
CA GLN A 198 17.20 9.25 16.28
C GLN A 198 15.71 8.87 16.39
N THR A 199 14.84 9.82 16.69
CA THR A 199 13.38 9.61 16.60
C THR A 199 12.96 9.36 15.15
N ASP A 200 13.50 10.10 14.20
CA ASP A 200 13.26 9.87 12.77
C ASP A 200 13.86 8.52 12.32
N ASN A 201 15.01 8.16 12.82
CA ASN A 201 15.62 6.86 12.56
C ASN A 201 14.75 5.71 13.08
N GLU A 202 14.14 5.86 14.25
CA GLU A 202 13.21 4.89 14.81
C GLU A 202 11.98 4.69 13.91
N LYS A 203 11.43 5.77 13.39
CA LYS A 203 10.33 5.71 12.40
C LYS A 203 10.77 5.01 11.12
N SER A 204 11.96 5.29 10.63
CA SER A 204 12.53 4.63 9.45
C SER A 204 12.73 3.14 9.68
N LEU A 205 13.18 2.73 10.87
CA LEU A 205 13.32 1.32 11.25
C LEU A 205 11.98 0.61 11.28
N THR A 206 10.95 1.23 11.81
CA THR A 206 9.59 0.68 11.81
C THR A 206 9.08 0.48 10.37
N ALA A 207 9.33 1.45 9.49
CA ALA A 207 8.98 1.35 8.08
C ALA A 207 9.75 0.21 7.37
N ILE A 208 11.04 0.06 7.69
CA ILE A 208 11.87 -1.03 7.15
C ILE A 208 11.34 -2.39 7.62
N GLU A 209 10.99 -2.55 8.88
CA GLU A 209 10.42 -3.79 9.41
C GLU A 209 9.08 -4.15 8.74
N GLU A 210 8.25 -3.17 8.45
CA GLU A 210 7.01 -3.39 7.70
C GLU A 210 7.31 -3.87 6.27
N GLN A 211 8.29 -3.30 5.60
CA GLN A 211 8.72 -3.74 4.28
C GLN A 211 9.32 -5.16 4.33
N GLN A 212 10.13 -5.47 5.34
CA GLN A 212 10.66 -6.83 5.56
C GLN A 212 9.53 -7.85 5.71
N LYS A 213 8.51 -7.49 6.47
CA LYS A 213 7.32 -8.34 6.66
C LYS A 213 6.59 -8.56 5.34
N GLN A 214 6.36 -7.50 4.56
CA GLN A 214 5.70 -7.61 3.26
C GLN A 214 6.47 -8.51 2.29
N ILE A 215 7.79 -8.37 2.23
CA ILE A 215 8.66 -9.23 1.42
C ILE A 215 8.56 -10.68 1.89
N ASN A 216 8.65 -10.91 3.18
CA ASN A 216 8.55 -12.25 3.75
C ASN A 216 7.18 -12.89 3.47
N ASP A 217 6.10 -12.13 3.62
CA ASP A 217 4.73 -12.58 3.33
C ASP A 217 4.56 -12.93 1.84
N SER A 218 5.20 -12.19 0.94
CA SER A 218 5.10 -12.43 -0.51
C SER A 218 5.74 -13.75 -0.95
N VAL A 219 6.68 -14.30 -0.18
CA VAL A 219 7.37 -15.55 -0.49
C VAL A 219 7.03 -16.70 0.47
N ALA A 220 6.28 -16.42 1.54
CA ALA A 220 6.01 -17.39 2.61
C ALA A 220 5.29 -18.64 2.12
N ASP A 221 4.44 -18.50 1.12
CA ASP A 221 3.54 -19.57 0.66
C ASP A 221 4.06 -20.30 -0.59
N LEU A 222 5.25 -19.98 -1.11
CA LEU A 222 5.76 -20.56 -2.36
C LEU A 222 5.79 -22.09 -2.34
N GLN A 223 6.30 -22.68 -1.29
CA GLN A 223 6.40 -24.14 -1.17
C GLN A 223 5.03 -24.80 -1.02
N SER A 224 4.13 -24.22 -0.23
CA SER A 224 2.78 -24.74 -0.06
C SER A 224 1.94 -24.56 -1.31
N ASP A 225 2.14 -23.46 -2.02
CA ASP A 225 1.47 -23.18 -3.31
C ASP A 225 1.95 -24.18 -4.37
N GLU A 226 3.24 -24.49 -4.41
CA GLU A 226 3.79 -25.53 -5.29
C GLU A 226 3.15 -26.89 -5.01
N ALA A 227 3.06 -27.27 -3.74
CA ALA A 227 2.45 -28.56 -3.35
C ALA A 227 0.98 -28.62 -3.75
N ARG A 228 0.22 -27.54 -3.55
CA ARG A 228 -1.18 -27.44 -3.98
C ARG A 228 -1.30 -27.47 -5.50
N ALA A 229 -0.43 -26.79 -6.21
CA ALA A 229 -0.39 -26.79 -7.66
C ALA A 229 -0.15 -28.18 -8.22
N LYS A 230 0.79 -28.94 -7.65
CA LYS A 230 1.04 -30.33 -8.03
C LYS A 230 -0.18 -31.25 -7.83
N LYS A 231 -0.88 -31.07 -6.70
CA LYS A 231 -2.13 -31.81 -6.43
C LYS A 231 -3.23 -31.45 -7.44
N THR A 232 -3.39 -30.18 -7.74
CA THR A 232 -4.36 -29.69 -8.72
C THR A 232 -4.04 -30.22 -10.12
N LEU A 233 -2.77 -30.21 -10.49
CA LEU A 233 -2.33 -30.79 -11.78
C LEU A 233 -2.61 -32.28 -11.87
N GLN A 234 -2.37 -33.02 -10.80
CA GLN A 234 -2.70 -34.44 -10.74
C GLN A 234 -4.21 -34.66 -10.92
N ARG A 235 -5.04 -33.85 -10.27
CA ARG A 235 -6.48 -33.87 -10.45
C ARG A 235 -6.86 -33.62 -11.91
N PHE A 236 -6.29 -32.63 -12.56
CA PHE A 236 -6.53 -32.33 -13.98
C PHE A 236 -6.15 -33.51 -14.87
N SER A 237 -5.02 -34.15 -14.59
CA SER A 237 -4.59 -35.34 -15.34
C SER A 237 -5.52 -36.51 -15.18
N VAL A 238 -6.12 -36.68 -14.02
CA VAL A 238 -7.16 -37.70 -13.80
C VAL A 238 -8.46 -37.33 -14.51
N GLU A 239 -8.89 -36.10 -14.42
CA GLU A 239 -10.10 -35.59 -15.05
C GLU A 239 -10.05 -35.74 -16.57
N ILE A 240 -8.94 -35.37 -17.22
CA ILE A 240 -8.83 -35.51 -18.69
C ILE A 240 -8.84 -36.97 -19.13
N ARG A 241 -8.22 -37.85 -18.37
CA ARG A 241 -8.28 -39.30 -18.63
C ARG A 241 -9.69 -39.88 -18.44
N THR A 242 -10.38 -39.38 -17.44
CA THR A 242 -11.77 -39.79 -17.18
C THR A 242 -12.70 -39.34 -18.32
N ILE A 243 -12.51 -38.09 -18.80
CA ILE A 243 -13.24 -37.58 -19.97
C ILE A 243 -12.96 -38.45 -21.20
N LYS A 244 -11.70 -38.79 -21.45
CA LYS A 244 -11.33 -39.68 -22.58
C LYS A 244 -12.02 -41.00 -22.52
N ARG A 245 -12.00 -41.68 -21.37
CA ARG A 245 -12.71 -42.99 -21.18
C ARG A 245 -14.21 -42.85 -21.35
N ARG A 246 -14.76 -41.75 -20.88
CA ARG A 246 -16.19 -41.47 -21.00
C ARG A 246 -16.60 -41.32 -22.45
N VAL A 247 -15.84 -40.61 -23.26
CA VAL A 247 -16.08 -40.47 -24.71
C VAL A 247 -15.92 -41.79 -25.42
N GLU A 248 -14.88 -42.56 -25.09
CA GLU A 248 -14.69 -43.90 -25.66
C GLU A 248 -15.87 -44.84 -25.34
N SER A 249 -16.44 -44.74 -24.12
CA SER A 249 -17.57 -45.56 -23.70
C SER A 249 -18.91 -45.21 -24.39
N MET A 250 -18.99 -44.05 -25.02
CA MET A 250 -20.18 -43.64 -25.77
C MET A 250 -20.37 -44.44 -27.07
N ASN A 251 -19.35 -45.11 -27.56
CA ASN A 251 -19.37 -45.91 -28.80
C ASN A 251 -19.93 -45.15 -30.01
N LEU A 252 -19.53 -43.89 -30.16
CA LEU A 252 -19.95 -43.04 -31.26
C LEU A 252 -19.32 -43.48 -32.59
N PRO A 253 -19.98 -43.28 -33.74
CA PRO A 253 -19.39 -43.54 -35.06
C PRO A 253 -18.10 -42.77 -35.29
N GLY A 254 -18.00 -41.60 -34.72
CA GLY A 254 -16.84 -40.73 -34.72
C GLY A 254 -17.04 -39.54 -33.81
N ILE A 255 -15.99 -38.79 -33.60
CA ILE A 255 -16.00 -37.63 -32.69
C ILE A 255 -15.90 -36.38 -33.53
N PRO A 256 -16.73 -35.33 -33.28
CA PRO A 256 -16.63 -34.05 -33.99
C PRO A 256 -15.23 -33.44 -33.92
N GLN A 257 -14.76 -32.88 -35.01
CA GLN A 257 -13.43 -32.30 -35.07
C GLN A 257 -13.27 -31.15 -34.07
N ASP A 258 -14.31 -30.32 -33.90
CA ASP A 258 -14.33 -29.22 -32.94
C ASP A 258 -14.10 -29.68 -31.50
N TYR A 259 -14.75 -30.82 -31.14
CA TYR A 259 -14.54 -31.43 -29.83
C TYR A 259 -13.12 -31.96 -29.67
N MET A 260 -12.62 -32.67 -30.70
CA MET A 260 -11.25 -33.19 -30.68
C MET A 260 -10.19 -32.08 -30.55
N ASP A 261 -10.39 -31.00 -31.28
CA ASP A 261 -9.49 -29.85 -31.23
C ASP A 261 -9.48 -29.25 -29.82
N TYR A 262 -10.64 -29.14 -29.20
CA TYR A 262 -10.74 -28.60 -27.83
C TYR A 262 -10.15 -29.56 -26.80
N PHE A 263 -10.39 -30.86 -26.94
CA PHE A 263 -9.79 -31.89 -26.10
C PHE A 263 -8.26 -31.83 -26.17
N PHE A 264 -7.69 -31.74 -27.34
CA PHE A 264 -6.25 -31.63 -27.52
C PHE A 264 -5.69 -30.32 -26.99
N LEU A 265 -6.42 -29.21 -27.13
CA LEU A 265 -6.05 -27.94 -26.55
C LEU A 265 -5.88 -28.06 -25.03
N VAL A 266 -6.88 -28.61 -24.34
CA VAL A 266 -6.86 -28.79 -22.88
C VAL A 266 -5.77 -29.79 -22.45
N SER A 267 -5.64 -30.89 -23.18
CA SER A 267 -4.58 -31.89 -22.93
C SER A 267 -3.20 -31.30 -23.08
N ASP A 268 -2.98 -30.47 -24.10
CA ASP A 268 -1.71 -29.77 -24.32
C ASP A 268 -1.43 -28.72 -23.22
N GLU A 269 -2.43 -27.98 -22.78
CA GLU A 269 -2.33 -27.04 -21.67
C GLU A 269 -1.91 -27.74 -20.38
N ILE A 270 -2.49 -28.91 -20.09
CA ILE A 270 -2.12 -29.71 -18.92
C ILE A 270 -0.66 -30.20 -19.05
N GLY A 271 -0.25 -30.62 -20.24
CA GLY A 271 1.13 -31.02 -20.52
C GLY A 271 2.14 -29.89 -20.34
N LYS A 272 1.84 -28.71 -20.83
CA LYS A 272 2.65 -27.51 -20.65
C LYS A 272 2.76 -27.11 -19.18
N LEU A 273 1.67 -27.21 -18.44
CA LEU A 273 1.66 -26.94 -17.00
C LEU A 273 2.52 -27.95 -16.24
N ALA A 274 2.46 -29.21 -16.60
CA ALA A 274 3.32 -30.25 -16.03
C ALA A 274 4.80 -29.98 -16.30
N ASP A 275 5.16 -29.54 -17.49
CA ASP A 275 6.52 -29.14 -17.83
C ASP A 275 6.96 -27.89 -17.05
N ALA A 276 6.11 -26.90 -16.92
CA ALA A 276 6.41 -25.68 -16.18
C ALA A 276 6.68 -25.93 -14.69
N ILE A 277 5.92 -26.81 -14.04
CA ILE A 277 6.07 -27.15 -12.63
C ILE A 277 7.28 -28.07 -12.38
N SER A 278 7.79 -28.68 -13.41
CA SER A 278 8.96 -29.58 -13.36
C SER A 278 10.28 -28.87 -13.66
N GLN A 279 10.24 -27.57 -13.96
CA GLN A 279 11.44 -26.77 -14.19
C GLN A 279 12.28 -26.66 -12.91
N VAL A 280 13.59 -26.47 -13.08
CA VAL A 280 14.50 -26.23 -11.95
C VAL A 280 14.11 -24.97 -11.20
N LYS A 281 13.68 -23.93 -11.93
CA LYS A 281 13.22 -22.67 -11.40
C LYS A 281 11.76 -22.47 -11.79
N ILE A 282 10.87 -22.42 -10.80
CA ILE A 282 9.43 -22.40 -10.96
C ILE A 282 8.92 -20.96 -10.83
N ASP A 283 8.13 -20.53 -11.80
CA ASP A 283 7.37 -19.28 -11.72
C ASP A 283 5.96 -19.55 -11.21
N MET A 284 5.76 -19.43 -9.88
CA MET A 284 4.47 -19.74 -9.25
C MET A 284 3.35 -18.80 -9.66
N GLU A 285 3.66 -17.55 -9.98
CA GLU A 285 2.65 -16.60 -10.47
C GLU A 285 2.10 -17.04 -11.82
N ASP A 286 2.98 -17.43 -12.74
CA ASP A 286 2.60 -17.95 -14.05
C ASP A 286 1.83 -19.27 -13.92
N ILE A 287 2.30 -20.19 -13.09
CA ILE A 287 1.62 -21.47 -12.83
C ILE A 287 0.22 -21.26 -12.27
N THR A 288 0.03 -20.32 -11.33
CA THR A 288 -1.28 -20.01 -10.77
C THR A 288 -2.25 -19.49 -11.83
N LYS A 289 -1.77 -18.63 -12.73
CA LYS A 289 -2.57 -18.14 -13.87
C LYS A 289 -2.95 -19.27 -14.82
N GLN A 290 -2.01 -20.14 -15.13
CA GLN A 290 -2.26 -21.29 -16.01
C GLN A 290 -3.22 -22.30 -15.38
N LEU A 291 -3.14 -22.54 -14.08
CA LEU A 291 -4.08 -23.39 -13.35
C LEU A 291 -5.52 -22.89 -13.48
N LEU A 292 -5.74 -21.59 -13.39
CA LEU A 292 -7.08 -21.00 -13.55
C LEU A 292 -7.60 -21.17 -14.98
N ILE A 293 -6.73 -20.96 -15.97
CA ILE A 293 -7.08 -21.16 -17.39
C ILE A 293 -7.46 -22.61 -17.66
N VAL A 294 -6.66 -23.55 -17.19
CA VAL A 294 -6.92 -24.99 -17.37
C VAL A 294 -8.19 -25.41 -16.64
N GLN A 295 -8.44 -24.88 -15.44
CA GLN A 295 -9.66 -25.16 -14.70
C GLN A 295 -10.91 -24.78 -15.52
N ASP A 296 -10.92 -23.56 -16.07
CA ASP A 296 -12.02 -23.08 -16.90
C ASP A 296 -12.16 -23.88 -18.18
N ASP A 297 -11.06 -24.22 -18.83
CA ASP A 297 -11.07 -25.01 -20.07
C ASP A 297 -11.52 -26.44 -19.83
N LEU A 298 -11.16 -27.06 -18.69
CA LEU A 298 -11.65 -28.36 -18.28
C LEU A 298 -13.15 -28.34 -18.01
N GLU A 299 -13.66 -27.32 -17.33
CA GLU A 299 -15.10 -27.17 -17.10
C GLU A 299 -15.86 -27.05 -18.42
N THR A 300 -15.34 -26.26 -19.35
CA THR A 300 -15.89 -26.12 -20.70
C THR A 300 -15.83 -27.46 -21.46
N LEU A 301 -14.73 -28.18 -21.34
CA LEU A 301 -14.61 -29.51 -21.96
C LEU A 301 -15.62 -30.52 -21.39
N GLN A 302 -15.86 -30.50 -20.07
CA GLN A 302 -16.88 -31.33 -19.43
C GLN A 302 -18.29 -31.00 -19.95
N GLU A 303 -18.61 -29.71 -20.10
CA GLU A 303 -19.87 -29.26 -20.68
C GLU A 303 -20.01 -29.75 -22.13
N LYS A 304 -18.97 -29.61 -22.94
CA LYS A 304 -18.94 -30.09 -24.32
C LYS A 304 -19.08 -31.63 -24.40
N THR A 305 -18.51 -32.34 -23.43
CA THR A 305 -18.60 -33.78 -23.32
C THR A 305 -20.03 -34.21 -22.95
N ASP A 306 -20.67 -33.50 -22.03
CA ASP A 306 -22.06 -33.70 -21.67
C ASP A 306 -22.99 -33.45 -22.87
N ASP A 307 -22.76 -32.34 -23.59
CA ASP A 307 -23.53 -31.99 -24.79
C ASP A 307 -23.36 -33.04 -25.89
N LEU A 308 -22.17 -33.55 -26.08
CA LEU A 308 -21.88 -34.63 -27.02
C LEU A 308 -22.66 -35.90 -26.69
N ARG A 309 -22.60 -36.31 -25.43
CA ARG A 309 -23.38 -37.47 -24.94
C ARG A 309 -24.87 -37.25 -25.12
N ASP A 310 -25.37 -36.11 -24.63
CA ASP A 310 -26.81 -35.84 -24.63
C ASP A 310 -27.37 -35.75 -26.05
N SER A 311 -26.65 -35.05 -26.95
CA SER A 311 -27.05 -34.96 -28.36
C SER A 311 -27.11 -36.32 -29.04
N ALA A 312 -26.13 -37.17 -28.81
CA ALA A 312 -26.07 -38.50 -29.40
C ALA A 312 -27.15 -39.44 -28.84
N GLU A 313 -27.27 -39.49 -27.52
CA GLU A 313 -28.29 -40.39 -26.90
C GLU A 313 -29.72 -39.93 -27.16
N LEU A 314 -30.00 -38.63 -27.10
CA LEU A 314 -31.30 -38.08 -27.44
C LEU A 314 -31.64 -38.31 -28.91
N THR A 315 -30.67 -38.19 -29.81
CA THR A 315 -30.85 -38.49 -31.23
C THR A 315 -31.22 -39.97 -31.43
N GLU A 316 -30.52 -40.90 -30.82
CA GLU A 316 -30.83 -42.33 -30.92
C GLU A 316 -32.23 -42.67 -30.40
N ARG A 317 -32.61 -42.15 -29.25
CA ARG A 317 -33.94 -42.31 -28.67
C ARG A 317 -35.03 -41.71 -29.58
N LEU A 318 -34.74 -40.55 -30.14
CA LEU A 318 -35.66 -39.84 -31.00
C LEU A 318 -35.81 -40.56 -32.37
N ILE A 319 -34.75 -41.17 -32.90
CA ILE A 319 -34.82 -42.03 -34.09
C ILE A 319 -35.73 -43.20 -33.83
N GLN A 320 -35.58 -43.88 -32.70
CA GLN A 320 -36.45 -45.02 -32.33
C GLN A 320 -37.94 -44.62 -32.21
N TYR A 321 -38.18 -43.44 -31.62
CA TYR A 321 -39.53 -42.90 -31.52
C TYR A 321 -40.08 -42.46 -32.86
N ALA A 322 -39.29 -41.77 -33.67
CA ALA A 322 -39.68 -41.35 -35.02
C ALA A 322 -39.96 -42.52 -35.94
N ASN A 323 -39.21 -43.60 -35.80
CA ASN A 323 -39.53 -44.89 -36.58
C ASN A 323 -40.91 -45.39 -36.31
N ARG A 324 -41.45 -45.26 -35.11
CA ARG A 324 -42.82 -45.63 -34.79
C ARG A 324 -43.83 -44.71 -35.45
N LEU A 325 -43.53 -43.42 -35.52
CA LEU A 325 -44.43 -42.45 -36.16
C LEU A 325 -44.36 -42.48 -37.69
N SER A 326 -43.26 -42.98 -38.26
CA SER A 326 -43.03 -43.01 -39.70
C SER A 326 -44.02 -43.93 -40.45
N ILE A 327 -44.68 -44.86 -39.75
CA ILE A 327 -45.68 -45.75 -40.30
C ILE A 327 -46.89 -44.98 -40.85
N ASP A 328 -47.30 -43.92 -40.16
CA ASP A 328 -48.47 -43.10 -40.49
C ASP A 328 -48.09 -41.72 -41.14
N HIS A 329 -46.78 -41.35 -41.15
CA HIS A 329 -46.30 -40.04 -41.59
C HIS A 329 -45.07 -40.19 -42.48
N GLU A 330 -45.20 -39.98 -43.78
CA GLU A 330 -44.11 -40.06 -44.76
C GLU A 330 -43.04 -38.98 -44.58
N GLU A 331 -43.42 -37.78 -44.05
CA GLU A 331 -42.53 -36.68 -43.78
C GLU A 331 -41.43 -37.04 -42.75
N ILE A 332 -41.73 -37.93 -41.81
CA ILE A 332 -40.78 -38.36 -40.77
C ILE A 332 -39.73 -39.30 -41.39
N ASN A 333 -40.01 -40.08 -42.42
CA ASN A 333 -39.00 -40.89 -43.07
C ASN A 333 -37.88 -40.05 -43.69
N ASP A 334 -38.24 -38.95 -44.34
CA ASP A 334 -37.24 -38.02 -44.89
C ASP A 334 -36.40 -37.37 -43.80
N ALA A 335 -37.01 -36.98 -42.67
CA ALA A 335 -36.31 -36.41 -41.51
C ALA A 335 -35.38 -37.45 -40.88
N ILE A 336 -35.76 -38.68 -40.72
CA ILE A 336 -34.92 -39.78 -40.21
C ILE A 336 -33.72 -40.00 -41.12
N ALA A 337 -33.90 -40.04 -42.45
CA ALA A 337 -32.79 -40.18 -43.41
C ALA A 337 -31.80 -39.05 -43.32
N LYS A 338 -32.26 -37.78 -43.24
CA LYS A 338 -31.41 -36.60 -43.07
C LYS A 338 -30.70 -36.62 -41.72
N ALA A 339 -31.38 -36.98 -40.67
CA ALA A 339 -30.81 -37.05 -39.32
C ALA A 339 -29.72 -38.14 -39.23
N GLN A 340 -29.94 -39.33 -39.82
CA GLN A 340 -28.95 -40.40 -39.88
C GLN A 340 -27.72 -39.96 -40.71
N ASN A 341 -27.91 -39.20 -41.75
CA ASN A 341 -26.81 -38.68 -42.54
C ASN A 341 -25.95 -37.70 -41.78
N GLU A 342 -26.57 -36.77 -41.04
CA GLU A 342 -25.85 -35.86 -40.15
C GLU A 342 -25.19 -36.60 -38.97
N PHE A 343 -25.82 -37.62 -38.41
CA PHE A 343 -25.27 -38.48 -37.36
C PHE A 343 -24.00 -39.19 -37.83
N ASN A 344 -24.01 -39.72 -39.03
CA ASN A 344 -22.86 -40.40 -39.65
C ASN A 344 -21.72 -39.41 -40.01
N ARG A 345 -22.03 -38.16 -40.13
CA ARG A 345 -21.04 -37.08 -40.28
C ARG A 345 -20.56 -36.48 -38.95
N TYR A 346 -20.98 -37.08 -37.83
CA TYR A 346 -20.64 -36.69 -36.46
C TYR A 346 -21.25 -35.36 -36.03
N ASN A 347 -22.29 -34.86 -36.74
CA ASN A 347 -23.04 -33.68 -36.38
C ASN A 347 -24.28 -34.08 -35.54
N TYR A 348 -24.03 -34.47 -34.31
CA TYR A 348 -25.08 -34.95 -33.39
C TYR A 348 -26.09 -33.86 -33.02
N PRO A 349 -25.71 -32.61 -32.71
CA PRO A 349 -26.68 -31.55 -32.46
C PRO A 349 -27.56 -31.24 -33.67
N GLY A 350 -26.99 -31.23 -34.88
CA GLY A 350 -27.75 -31.05 -36.12
C GLY A 350 -28.72 -32.17 -36.41
N SER A 351 -28.31 -33.42 -36.18
CA SER A 351 -29.17 -34.59 -36.27
C SER A 351 -30.36 -34.51 -35.31
N LEU A 352 -30.12 -34.15 -34.05
CA LEU A 352 -31.14 -33.95 -33.02
C LEU A 352 -32.13 -32.86 -33.42
N GLU A 353 -31.67 -31.73 -33.91
CA GLU A 353 -32.51 -30.61 -34.34
C GLU A 353 -33.46 -30.98 -35.48
N ILE A 354 -32.96 -31.70 -36.45
CA ILE A 354 -33.80 -32.18 -37.58
C ILE A 354 -34.94 -33.05 -37.10
N LEU A 355 -34.68 -34.03 -36.21
CA LEU A 355 -35.67 -34.92 -35.68
C LEU A 355 -36.62 -34.23 -34.72
N GLU A 356 -36.12 -33.33 -33.88
CA GLU A 356 -36.92 -32.54 -32.95
C GLU A 356 -38.00 -31.75 -33.71
N LYS A 357 -37.62 -31.03 -34.75
CA LYS A 357 -38.53 -30.24 -35.58
C LYS A 357 -39.57 -31.11 -36.28
N ALA A 358 -39.17 -32.27 -36.80
CA ALA A 358 -40.07 -33.17 -37.49
C ALA A 358 -41.09 -33.82 -36.53
N VAL A 359 -40.65 -34.25 -35.36
CA VAL A 359 -41.51 -34.88 -34.36
C VAL A 359 -42.44 -33.88 -33.70
N GLU A 360 -41.97 -32.65 -33.43
CA GLU A 360 -42.83 -31.59 -32.88
C GLU A 360 -43.97 -31.18 -33.80
N LYS A 361 -43.80 -31.26 -35.13
CA LYS A 361 -44.87 -30.98 -36.07
C LYS A 361 -45.98 -32.05 -36.01
N VAL A 362 -45.65 -33.31 -35.74
CA VAL A 362 -46.57 -34.42 -35.70
C VAL A 362 -47.18 -34.61 -34.33
N GLU A 363 -46.37 -34.57 -33.29
CA GLU A 363 -46.80 -34.69 -31.90
C GLU A 363 -46.19 -33.58 -31.04
N PRO A 364 -46.85 -32.43 -30.92
CA PRO A 364 -46.34 -31.33 -30.08
C PRO A 364 -46.15 -31.76 -28.63
N GLY A 365 -44.96 -31.43 -28.06
CA GLY A 365 -44.60 -31.72 -26.69
C GLY A 365 -43.98 -33.08 -26.41
N SER A 366 -43.93 -34.00 -27.40
CA SER A 366 -43.35 -35.32 -27.24
C SER A 366 -41.83 -35.30 -26.99
N TYR A 367 -41.11 -34.44 -27.69
CA TYR A 367 -39.69 -34.27 -27.50
C TYR A 367 -39.35 -33.77 -26.08
N LYS A 368 -40.08 -32.78 -25.60
CA LYS A 368 -39.90 -32.23 -24.26
C LYS A 368 -40.10 -33.26 -23.16
N ARG A 369 -41.10 -34.16 -23.32
CA ARG A 369 -41.33 -35.25 -22.39
C ARG A 369 -40.21 -36.28 -22.42
N MET A 370 -39.68 -36.61 -23.61
CA MET A 370 -38.54 -37.50 -23.78
C MET A 370 -37.28 -36.93 -23.16
N GLU A 371 -36.99 -35.64 -23.38
CA GLU A 371 -35.87 -34.93 -22.80
C GLU A 371 -35.94 -34.92 -21.28
N GLN A 372 -37.08 -34.60 -20.70
CA GLN A 372 -37.27 -34.61 -19.24
C GLN A 372 -37.07 -36.02 -18.65
N ARG A 373 -37.54 -37.05 -19.32
CA ARG A 373 -37.31 -38.45 -18.92
C ARG A 373 -35.83 -38.79 -18.95
N TYR A 374 -35.14 -38.42 -19.99
CA TYR A 374 -33.71 -38.64 -20.15
C TYR A 374 -32.90 -38.01 -19.01
N TYR A 375 -33.11 -36.75 -18.71
CA TYR A 375 -32.43 -36.09 -17.63
C TYR A 375 -32.80 -36.60 -16.23
N THR A 376 -34.02 -37.07 -16.05
CA THR A 376 -34.44 -37.72 -14.81
C THR A 376 -33.69 -39.04 -14.60
N GLU A 377 -33.55 -39.84 -15.65
CA GLU A 377 -32.78 -41.09 -15.63
C GLU A 377 -31.30 -40.85 -15.33
N LEU A 378 -30.70 -39.81 -15.91
CA LEU A 378 -29.31 -39.43 -15.64
C LEU A 378 -29.09 -39.10 -14.17
N LYS A 379 -29.99 -38.32 -13.56
CA LYS A 379 -29.92 -37.97 -12.14
C LYS A 379 -30.07 -39.19 -11.21
N ARG A 380 -30.72 -40.21 -11.63
CA ARG A 380 -30.87 -41.45 -10.85
C ARG A 380 -29.62 -42.32 -10.89
N ASN A 381 -28.83 -42.20 -11.95
CA ASN A 381 -27.66 -43.05 -12.21
C ASN A 381 -26.34 -42.36 -11.83
N SER A 382 -26.39 -41.09 -11.46
CA SER A 382 -25.26 -40.33 -10.92
C SER A 382 -25.28 -40.29 -9.38
#